data_345ae5bdc26e11635ccddc04cb4baba2
#
_entry.id   345ae5bdc26e11635ccddc04cb4baba2
#
_cell.length_a   1.000
_cell.length_b   1.000
_cell.length_c   1.000
_cell.angle_alpha   90.00
_cell.angle_beta   90.00
_cell.angle_gamma   90.00
#
_symmetry.space_group_name_H-M   'P 1'
#
loop_
_entity.id
_entity.type
_entity.pdbx_description
1 polymer ?
#
loop_
_entity_poly.entity_id
_entity_poly.type
_entity_poly.pdbx_seq_one_letter_code
_entity_poly.pdbx_strand_id
1 'polypeptide(L)'
;MNKRLYVDFHILQTVPPSCINRDDTGSPKTAVYGGVTRARVSSQAWKHAMRAAFAENAQLDVGKRTKKAAELVKAQILALAPELDADKLAKKALENAGIKSDDKGTKALFFMSTAQAKALAELAVEGSADKKQYRDALKVAPSMDMALFGRMVADDPSLNYDAAAQVAHSISTHAVQNEYDYFTAVDDCQAEDNAGASHLGTVEYNSSTLYRYATVNVMELAGQLGAAQAAETVRAFGEAFLFSMPTGKQNTFANRTLPDAVYVTLREDQPVNLCGAFERAVPRSAQGYAAPSKAALAQYAQQMYSSFAEAPAQSFTVGSGLEVLAPAQTAKAMLDALEKAVRDALAGNEVG
;
A
#
# COMPACT_ATOMS: atom_id res chain seq x y z
N MET A 1 -16.93 -9.30 24.14
CA MET A 1 -16.72 -9.55 22.70
C MET A 1 -15.53 -8.72 22.29
N ASN A 2 -14.59 -9.27 21.51
CA ASN A 2 -13.54 -8.43 20.93
C ASN A 2 -14.20 -7.38 20.04
N LYS A 3 -14.09 -6.12 20.42
CA LYS A 3 -14.63 -5.00 19.64
C LYS A 3 -13.93 -4.99 18.26
N ARG A 4 -14.71 -4.83 17.19
CA ARG A 4 -14.21 -4.77 15.82
C ARG A 4 -14.30 -3.34 15.31
N LEU A 5 -13.30 -2.90 14.59
CA LEU A 5 -13.33 -1.60 13.93
C LEU A 5 -12.47 -1.68 12.65
N TYR A 6 -13.10 -1.46 11.52
CA TYR A 6 -12.46 -1.51 10.21
C TYR A 6 -12.71 -0.24 9.43
N VAL A 7 -11.73 0.16 8.62
CA VAL A 7 -11.91 1.20 7.61
C VAL A 7 -11.74 0.58 6.25
N ASP A 8 -12.80 0.61 5.43
CA ASP A 8 -12.77 0.14 4.05
C ASP A 8 -12.65 1.32 3.08
N PHE A 9 -11.77 1.19 2.12
CA PHE A 9 -11.53 2.16 1.05
C PHE A 9 -11.93 1.56 -0.29
N HIS A 10 -12.87 2.18 -0.99
CA HIS A 10 -13.31 1.81 -2.33
C HIS A 10 -13.03 2.97 -3.28
N ILE A 11 -12.23 2.74 -4.30
CA ILE A 11 -11.79 3.79 -5.23
C ILE A 11 -12.09 3.34 -6.66
N LEU A 12 -12.71 4.21 -7.42
CA LEU A 12 -12.79 4.12 -8.88
C LEU A 12 -11.81 5.11 -9.48
N GLN A 13 -10.95 4.64 -10.37
CA GLN A 13 -9.92 5.45 -11.01
C GLN A 13 -9.74 5.06 -12.46
N THR A 14 -10.01 5.99 -13.37
CA THR A 14 -9.75 5.81 -14.79
C THR A 14 -8.30 6.13 -15.10
N VAL A 15 -7.64 5.18 -15.76
CA VAL A 15 -6.26 5.30 -16.21
C VAL A 15 -6.26 5.31 -17.75
N PRO A 16 -5.64 6.31 -18.38
CA PRO A 16 -5.52 6.39 -19.84
C PRO A 16 -4.66 5.26 -20.38
N PRO A 17 -4.49 5.13 -21.71
CA PRO A 17 -3.57 4.16 -22.30
C PRO A 17 -2.23 4.13 -21.58
N SER A 18 -1.84 2.97 -21.03
CA SER A 18 -0.68 2.83 -20.16
C SER A 18 -0.31 1.39 -19.85
N CYS A 19 0.85 1.19 -19.24
CA CYS A 19 1.34 -0.09 -18.78
C CYS A 19 1.90 0.04 -17.35
N ILE A 20 1.01 0.33 -16.38
CA ILE A 20 1.37 0.71 -15.00
C ILE A 20 1.90 -0.45 -14.16
N ASN A 21 1.56 -1.70 -14.51
CA ASN A 21 2.07 -2.89 -13.82
C ASN A 21 2.23 -4.04 -14.81
N ARG A 22 3.48 -4.47 -15.01
CA ARG A 22 3.88 -5.46 -16.03
C ARG A 22 4.08 -6.83 -15.42
N ASP A 23 3.90 -7.86 -16.25
CA ASP A 23 4.38 -9.21 -15.99
C ASP A 23 5.88 -9.35 -16.39
N ASP A 24 6.38 -10.58 -16.39
CA ASP A 24 7.76 -10.94 -16.74
C ASP A 24 8.05 -10.83 -18.24
N THR A 25 7.02 -10.82 -19.09
CA THR A 25 7.15 -10.59 -20.54
C THR A 25 7.15 -9.09 -20.90
N GLY A 26 6.82 -8.22 -19.96
CA GLY A 26 6.72 -6.78 -20.16
C GLY A 26 5.31 -6.31 -20.52
N SER A 27 4.35 -7.22 -20.62
CA SER A 27 2.95 -6.93 -20.94
C SER A 27 2.17 -6.41 -19.72
N PRO A 28 1.11 -5.59 -19.90
CA PRO A 28 0.23 -5.21 -18.82
C PRO A 28 -0.36 -6.43 -18.12
N LYS A 29 -0.29 -6.48 -16.79
CA LYS A 29 -0.90 -7.57 -16.04
C LYS A 29 -2.40 -7.60 -16.21
N THR A 30 -2.94 -8.79 -16.45
CA THR A 30 -4.36 -9.05 -16.58
C THR A 30 -4.83 -10.13 -15.60
N ALA A 31 -6.13 -10.32 -15.51
CA ALA A 31 -6.78 -11.43 -14.83
C ALA A 31 -8.12 -11.72 -15.53
N VAL A 32 -8.62 -12.95 -15.42
CA VAL A 32 -9.99 -13.27 -15.83
C VAL A 32 -10.90 -13.11 -14.62
N TYR A 33 -11.96 -12.29 -14.75
CA TYR A 33 -12.99 -12.12 -13.74
C TYR A 33 -14.35 -11.90 -14.40
N GLY A 34 -15.37 -12.63 -13.92
CA GLY A 34 -16.68 -12.64 -14.58
C GLY A 34 -16.64 -13.10 -16.05
N GLY A 35 -15.74 -14.05 -16.36
CA GLY A 35 -15.62 -14.65 -17.68
C GLY A 35 -14.90 -13.82 -18.75
N VAL A 36 -14.39 -12.62 -18.42
CA VAL A 36 -13.68 -11.73 -19.36
C VAL A 36 -12.35 -11.25 -18.81
N THR A 37 -11.44 -10.89 -19.72
CA THR A 37 -10.13 -10.33 -19.38
C THR A 37 -10.28 -8.93 -18.80
N ARG A 38 -9.63 -8.70 -17.68
CA ARG A 38 -9.58 -7.41 -16.94
C ARG A 38 -8.15 -6.92 -16.86
N ALA A 39 -7.94 -5.62 -16.92
CA ALA A 39 -6.69 -5.02 -16.47
C ALA A 39 -6.52 -5.29 -14.98
N ARG A 40 -5.29 -5.58 -14.54
CA ARG A 40 -4.97 -5.86 -13.14
C ARG A 40 -3.73 -5.13 -12.69
N VAL A 41 -3.80 -4.52 -11.53
CA VAL A 41 -2.62 -3.98 -10.85
C VAL A 41 -2.45 -4.73 -9.53
N SER A 42 -1.28 -5.29 -9.31
CA SER A 42 -1.04 -6.13 -8.14
C SER A 42 -1.04 -5.32 -6.83
N SER A 43 -1.46 -5.97 -5.74
CA SER A 43 -1.41 -5.38 -4.40
C SER A 43 0.01 -4.95 -4.00
N GLN A 44 1.03 -5.70 -4.45
CA GLN A 44 2.42 -5.34 -4.19
C GLN A 44 2.82 -4.03 -4.87
N ALA A 45 2.34 -3.79 -6.10
CA ALA A 45 2.61 -2.53 -6.81
C ALA A 45 1.96 -1.34 -6.09
N TRP A 46 0.71 -1.49 -5.62
CA TRP A 46 0.04 -0.47 -4.81
C TRP A 46 0.76 -0.23 -3.48
N LYS A 47 1.07 -1.28 -2.71
CA LYS A 47 1.79 -1.16 -1.44
C LYS A 47 3.17 -0.52 -1.61
N HIS A 48 3.87 -0.80 -2.73
CA HIS A 48 5.14 -0.16 -3.04
C HIS A 48 4.99 1.34 -3.28
N ALA A 49 3.98 1.74 -4.09
CA ALA A 49 3.70 3.16 -4.35
C ALA A 49 3.30 3.91 -3.05
N MET A 50 2.47 3.31 -2.21
CA MET A 50 2.09 3.87 -0.91
C MET A 50 3.30 4.04 0.02
N ARG A 51 4.18 3.03 0.11
CA ARG A 51 5.41 3.13 0.93
C ARG A 51 6.36 4.21 0.42
N ALA A 52 6.44 4.42 -0.90
CA ALA A 52 7.20 5.53 -1.47
C ALA A 52 6.60 6.88 -1.06
N ALA A 53 5.26 7.02 -1.12
CA ALA A 53 4.57 8.22 -0.67
C ALA A 53 4.75 8.48 0.84
N PHE A 54 4.72 7.45 1.68
CA PHE A 54 5.04 7.59 3.11
C PHE A 54 6.45 8.13 3.34
N ALA A 55 7.44 7.63 2.58
CA ALA A 55 8.83 8.02 2.73
C ALA A 55 9.11 9.47 2.28
N GLU A 56 8.26 10.06 1.45
CA GLU A 56 8.33 11.49 1.06
C GLU A 56 7.85 12.42 2.18
N ASN A 57 7.06 11.91 3.14
CA ASN A 57 6.58 12.68 4.27
C ASN A 57 7.50 12.47 5.49
N ALA A 58 8.35 13.46 5.77
CA ALA A 58 9.33 13.41 6.87
C ALA A 58 8.71 13.34 8.28
N GLN A 59 7.40 13.54 8.42
CA GLN A 59 6.70 13.43 9.71
C GLN A 59 6.27 11.99 10.02
N LEU A 60 6.33 11.08 9.03
CA LEU A 60 5.92 9.69 9.20
C LEU A 60 7.12 8.81 9.57
N ASP A 61 6.95 7.96 10.60
CA ASP A 61 7.93 6.92 10.90
C ASP A 61 7.78 5.74 9.95
N VAL A 62 8.71 5.66 9.00
CA VAL A 62 8.73 4.62 7.95
C VAL A 62 9.96 3.73 8.12
N GLY A 63 9.72 2.44 8.24
CA GLY A 63 10.79 1.44 8.37
C GLY A 63 11.55 1.21 7.06
N LYS A 64 12.72 0.60 7.18
CA LYS A 64 13.56 0.25 6.04
C LYS A 64 13.60 -1.25 5.80
N ARG A 65 13.29 -1.68 4.57
CA ARG A 65 13.43 -3.07 4.13
C ARG A 65 14.74 -3.21 3.34
N THR A 66 15.74 -3.86 3.96
CA THR A 66 17.09 -3.92 3.40
C THR A 66 17.81 -5.21 3.80
N LYS A 67 18.80 -5.62 3.00
CA LYS A 67 19.81 -6.61 3.41
C LYS A 67 20.88 -5.99 4.32
N LYS A 68 21.04 -4.66 4.28
CA LYS A 68 22.02 -3.91 5.06
C LYS A 68 21.48 -3.52 6.43
N ALA A 69 20.84 -4.45 7.15
CA ALA A 69 20.25 -4.17 8.46
C ALA A 69 21.30 -3.72 9.49
N ALA A 70 22.55 -4.23 9.39
CA ALA A 70 23.66 -3.82 10.23
C ALA A 70 23.99 -2.31 10.08
N GLU A 71 23.87 -1.75 8.88
CA GLU A 71 24.12 -0.32 8.66
C GLU A 71 23.10 0.57 9.39
N LEU A 72 21.86 0.09 9.55
CA LEU A 72 20.83 0.82 10.30
C LEU A 72 21.19 0.89 11.79
N VAL A 73 21.64 -0.23 12.36
CA VAL A 73 22.08 -0.31 13.76
C VAL A 73 23.37 0.47 13.96
N LYS A 74 24.35 0.33 13.04
CA LYS A 74 25.61 1.08 13.05
C LYS A 74 25.39 2.58 13.09
N ALA A 75 24.47 3.12 12.26
CA ALA A 75 24.15 4.54 12.25
C ALA A 75 23.64 5.03 13.62
N GLN A 76 22.87 4.21 14.34
CA GLN A 76 22.41 4.54 15.69
C GLN A 76 23.53 4.43 16.73
N ILE A 77 24.45 3.44 16.61
CA ILE A 77 25.60 3.33 17.51
C ILE A 77 26.51 4.55 17.38
N LEU A 78 26.82 4.97 16.13
CA LEU A 78 27.63 6.16 15.88
C LEU A 78 27.00 7.45 16.44
N ALA A 79 25.67 7.52 16.47
CA ALA A 79 24.98 8.66 17.07
C ALA A 79 25.02 8.65 18.61
N LEU A 80 25.12 7.48 19.24
CA LEU A 80 25.15 7.30 20.70
C LEU A 80 26.58 7.34 21.27
N ALA A 81 27.51 6.69 20.59
CA ALA A 81 28.89 6.47 21.05
C ALA A 81 29.84 6.39 19.85
N PRO A 82 30.23 7.56 19.29
CA PRO A 82 31.04 7.62 18.06
C PRO A 82 32.45 7.05 18.20
N GLU A 83 32.95 6.88 19.42
CA GLU A 83 34.27 6.34 19.74
C GLU A 83 34.34 4.81 19.70
N LEU A 84 33.20 4.11 19.64
CA LEU A 84 33.14 2.65 19.66
C LEU A 84 33.26 2.06 18.24
N ASP A 85 33.71 0.80 18.15
CA ASP A 85 33.70 0.05 16.89
C ASP A 85 32.23 -0.35 16.50
N ALA A 86 31.55 0.62 15.86
CA ALA A 86 30.15 0.50 15.50
C ALA A 86 29.88 -0.64 14.50
N ASP A 87 30.83 -0.98 13.62
CA ASP A 87 30.68 -2.10 12.67
C ASP A 87 30.60 -3.43 13.39
N LYS A 88 31.55 -3.66 14.30
CA LYS A 88 31.61 -4.88 15.10
C LYS A 88 30.40 -5.01 16.03
N LEU A 89 29.99 -3.92 16.69
CA LEU A 89 28.86 -3.91 17.61
C LEU A 89 27.53 -4.14 16.87
N ALA A 90 27.32 -3.52 15.72
CA ALA A 90 26.11 -3.70 14.92
C ALA A 90 25.92 -5.14 14.43
N LYS A 91 27.00 -5.76 13.90
CA LYS A 91 26.98 -7.19 13.51
C LYS A 91 26.66 -8.08 14.70
N LYS A 92 27.28 -7.88 15.86
CA LYS A 92 27.04 -8.62 17.07
C LYS A 92 25.62 -8.44 17.62
N ALA A 93 25.07 -7.23 17.53
CA ALA A 93 23.68 -6.95 17.94
C ALA A 93 22.67 -7.73 17.10
N LEU A 94 22.83 -7.78 15.78
CA LEU A 94 21.98 -8.60 14.90
C LEU A 94 22.13 -10.10 15.20
N GLU A 95 23.34 -10.57 15.38
CA GLU A 95 23.59 -11.97 15.75
C GLU A 95 22.90 -12.34 17.07
N ASN A 96 23.02 -11.50 18.10
CA ASN A 96 22.34 -11.68 19.38
C ASN A 96 20.80 -11.67 19.22
N ALA A 97 20.27 -10.85 18.32
CA ALA A 97 18.85 -10.83 17.96
C ALA A 97 18.40 -12.06 17.13
N GLY A 98 19.33 -12.93 16.72
CA GLY A 98 19.05 -14.11 15.90
C GLY A 98 19.01 -13.85 14.40
N ILE A 99 19.40 -12.65 13.95
CA ILE A 99 19.44 -12.27 12.53
C ILE A 99 20.82 -12.62 11.97
N LYS A 100 20.87 -13.63 11.10
CA LYS A 100 22.12 -14.05 10.44
C LYS A 100 22.48 -13.07 9.33
N SER A 101 23.70 -12.54 9.39
CA SER A 101 24.27 -11.66 8.35
C SER A 101 25.73 -12.05 8.06
N ASP A 102 26.17 -11.82 6.85
CA ASP A 102 27.54 -11.90 6.38
C ASP A 102 28.03 -10.53 5.90
N ASP A 103 29.19 -10.46 5.24
CA ASP A 103 29.74 -9.20 4.72
C ASP A 103 28.90 -8.57 3.60
N LYS A 104 27.96 -9.32 3.00
CA LYS A 104 27.02 -8.85 1.99
C LYS A 104 25.67 -8.39 2.60
N GLY A 105 25.49 -8.60 3.91
CA GLY A 105 24.27 -8.27 4.66
C GLY A 105 23.47 -9.50 5.09
N THR A 106 22.18 -9.32 5.37
CA THR A 106 21.28 -10.40 5.76
C THR A 106 20.92 -11.29 4.56
N LYS A 107 20.70 -12.59 4.80
CA LYS A 107 20.34 -13.55 3.75
C LYS A 107 19.09 -13.13 2.98
N ALA A 108 18.07 -12.65 3.67
CA ALA A 108 16.84 -12.10 3.10
C ALA A 108 16.71 -10.61 3.45
N LEU A 109 15.82 -9.89 2.75
CA LEU A 109 15.47 -8.52 3.13
C LEU A 109 14.87 -8.53 4.54
N PHE A 110 15.46 -7.75 5.44
CA PHE A 110 14.93 -7.54 6.79
C PHE A 110 14.24 -6.19 6.88
N PHE A 111 13.09 -6.15 7.51
CA PHE A 111 12.30 -4.94 7.70
C PHE A 111 12.44 -4.46 9.14
N MET A 112 12.98 -3.25 9.35
CA MET A 112 13.31 -2.70 10.65
C MET A 112 12.85 -1.25 10.77
N SER A 113 12.25 -0.88 11.90
CA SER A 113 11.95 0.52 12.25
C SER A 113 13.19 1.22 12.76
N THR A 114 13.19 2.55 12.74
CA THR A 114 14.25 3.36 13.36
C THR A 114 14.33 3.13 14.86
N ALA A 115 13.19 2.99 15.54
CA ALA A 115 13.13 2.71 16.96
C ALA A 115 13.74 1.34 17.31
N GLN A 116 13.48 0.29 16.51
CA GLN A 116 14.08 -1.03 16.69
C GLN A 116 15.60 -1.00 16.48
N ALA A 117 16.07 -0.29 15.47
CA ALA A 117 17.51 -0.12 15.23
C ALA A 117 18.19 0.62 16.40
N LYS A 118 17.53 1.63 16.97
CA LYS A 118 18.01 2.38 18.13
C LYS A 118 18.07 1.50 19.38
N ALA A 119 17.02 0.73 19.67
CA ALA A 119 16.99 -0.18 20.81
C ALA A 119 18.11 -1.26 20.74
N LEU A 120 18.38 -1.80 19.54
CA LEU A 120 19.51 -2.71 19.35
C LEU A 120 20.85 -2.02 19.58
N ALA A 121 20.99 -0.76 19.15
CA ALA A 121 22.19 0.03 19.34
C ALA A 121 22.45 0.35 20.82
N GLU A 122 21.41 0.74 21.57
CA GLU A 122 21.50 1.00 23.01
C GLU A 122 22.01 -0.24 23.77
N LEU A 123 21.40 -1.42 23.53
CA LEU A 123 21.85 -2.68 24.12
C LEU A 123 23.30 -3.04 23.73
N ALA A 124 23.72 -2.70 22.51
CA ALA A 124 25.07 -2.96 22.05
C ALA A 124 26.12 -2.03 22.70
N VAL A 125 25.78 -0.76 22.88
CA VAL A 125 26.62 0.25 23.56
C VAL A 125 26.75 -0.08 25.06
N GLU A 126 25.68 -0.51 25.73
CA GLU A 126 25.67 -0.98 27.11
C GLU A 126 26.46 -2.29 27.30
N GLY A 127 26.83 -2.97 26.24
CA GLY A 127 27.56 -4.23 26.28
C GLY A 127 26.69 -5.41 26.75
N SER A 128 25.37 -5.35 26.62
CA SER A 128 24.49 -6.45 27.01
C SER A 128 24.85 -7.75 26.30
N ALA A 129 24.88 -8.86 27.04
CA ALA A 129 25.06 -10.20 26.51
C ALA A 129 23.73 -10.99 26.43
N ASP A 130 22.62 -10.42 26.89
CA ASP A 130 21.32 -11.09 26.94
C ASP A 130 20.64 -11.09 25.56
N LYS A 131 20.74 -12.22 24.88
CA LYS A 131 20.11 -12.45 23.57
C LYS A 131 18.59 -12.27 23.58
N LYS A 132 17.93 -12.47 24.73
CA LYS A 132 16.49 -12.28 24.85
C LYS A 132 16.12 -10.80 24.71
N GLN A 133 16.88 -9.88 25.34
CA GLN A 133 16.67 -8.44 25.25
C GLN A 133 16.78 -7.97 23.78
N TYR A 134 17.78 -8.43 23.03
CA TYR A 134 17.93 -8.10 21.61
C TYR A 134 16.75 -8.60 20.75
N ARG A 135 16.21 -9.80 21.02
CA ARG A 135 15.02 -10.27 20.32
C ARG A 135 13.78 -9.49 20.68
N ASP A 136 13.58 -9.20 21.96
CA ASP A 136 12.42 -8.46 22.42
C ASP A 136 12.43 -7.02 21.90
N ALA A 137 13.61 -6.39 21.72
CA ALA A 137 13.76 -5.10 21.07
C ALA A 137 13.24 -5.09 19.61
N LEU A 138 13.25 -6.22 18.93
CA LEU A 138 12.68 -6.37 17.57
C LEU A 138 11.16 -6.63 17.56
N LYS A 139 10.55 -6.93 18.71
CA LYS A 139 9.11 -7.22 18.85
C LYS A 139 8.27 -6.01 19.26
N VAL A 140 8.89 -4.89 19.52
CA VAL A 140 8.22 -3.65 19.97
C VAL A 140 8.50 -2.51 19.01
N ALA A 141 7.75 -1.44 19.13
CA ALA A 141 7.91 -0.20 18.36
C ALA A 141 8.05 -0.43 16.83
N PRO A 142 7.08 -1.08 16.18
CA PRO A 142 7.05 -1.18 14.73
C PRO A 142 6.90 0.21 14.13
N SER A 143 7.45 0.41 12.93
CA SER A 143 7.10 1.59 12.13
C SER A 143 5.67 1.51 11.60
N MET A 144 5.10 2.65 11.22
CA MET A 144 3.74 2.74 10.70
C MET A 144 3.49 1.76 9.54
N ASP A 145 4.41 1.70 8.59
CA ASP A 145 4.30 0.82 7.42
C ASP A 145 4.55 -0.66 7.75
N MET A 146 5.27 -0.96 8.83
CA MET A 146 5.41 -2.32 9.37
C MET A 146 4.10 -2.79 10.03
N ALA A 147 3.46 -1.95 10.84
CA ALA A 147 2.16 -2.25 11.43
C ALA A 147 1.07 -2.42 10.37
N LEU A 148 1.07 -1.59 9.32
CA LEU A 148 0.11 -1.70 8.21
C LEU A 148 0.31 -2.94 7.35
N PHE A 149 1.55 -3.24 6.93
CA PHE A 149 1.81 -4.24 5.88
C PHE A 149 2.46 -5.53 6.37
N GLY A 150 2.77 -5.58 7.65
CA GLY A 150 3.36 -6.74 8.29
C GLY A 150 4.85 -6.94 8.02
N ARG A 151 5.45 -7.80 8.81
CA ARG A 151 6.81 -8.32 8.62
C ARG A 151 6.80 -9.83 8.75
N MET A 152 7.35 -10.51 7.74
CA MET A 152 7.61 -11.94 7.79
C MET A 152 9.12 -12.17 7.92
N VAL A 153 9.53 -12.94 8.92
CA VAL A 153 10.91 -13.41 9.13
C VAL A 153 10.89 -14.93 9.05
N ALA A 154 11.35 -15.47 7.92
CA ALA A 154 11.27 -16.90 7.64
C ALA A 154 12.07 -17.76 8.64
N ASP A 155 13.23 -17.26 9.08
CA ASP A 155 14.13 -17.98 10.00
C ASP A 155 13.68 -17.90 11.47
N ASP A 156 12.85 -16.93 11.84
CA ASP A 156 12.31 -16.76 13.20
C ASP A 156 10.89 -16.16 13.18
N PRO A 157 9.84 -17.00 13.13
CA PRO A 157 8.44 -16.55 13.12
C PRO A 157 8.04 -15.71 14.35
N SER A 158 8.79 -15.80 15.46
CA SER A 158 8.52 -15.00 16.68
C SER A 158 8.75 -13.48 16.46
N LEU A 159 9.43 -13.12 15.39
CA LEU A 159 9.69 -11.73 14.96
C LEU A 159 8.69 -11.24 13.92
N ASN A 160 7.70 -12.04 13.55
CA ASN A 160 6.67 -11.61 12.61
C ASN A 160 5.79 -10.51 13.22
N TYR A 161 5.30 -9.62 12.35
CA TYR A 161 4.21 -8.71 12.65
C TYR A 161 3.03 -9.02 11.72
N ASP A 162 1.85 -9.14 12.29
CA ASP A 162 0.62 -9.27 11.52
C ASP A 162 0.28 -7.93 10.87
N ALA A 163 -0.20 -8.00 9.63
CA ALA A 163 -0.57 -6.81 8.88
C ALA A 163 -1.95 -6.33 9.32
N ALA A 164 -2.06 -5.09 9.80
CA ALA A 164 -3.35 -4.48 10.08
C ALA A 164 -4.11 -4.09 8.80
N ALA A 165 -3.43 -3.93 7.65
CA ALA A 165 -4.06 -3.56 6.40
C ALA A 165 -4.00 -4.67 5.35
N GLN A 166 -5.12 -4.82 4.62
CA GLN A 166 -5.20 -5.66 3.42
C GLN A 166 -5.44 -4.75 2.21
N VAL A 167 -4.63 -4.93 1.16
CA VAL A 167 -4.78 -4.20 -0.11
C VAL A 167 -5.04 -5.23 -1.19
N ALA A 168 -6.17 -5.11 -1.89
CA ALA A 168 -6.53 -6.01 -2.96
C ALA A 168 -5.71 -5.76 -4.23
N HIS A 169 -5.62 -6.77 -5.11
CA HIS A 169 -5.32 -6.50 -6.51
C HIS A 169 -6.45 -5.65 -7.09
N SER A 170 -6.16 -4.52 -7.71
CA SER A 170 -7.19 -3.79 -8.44
C SER A 170 -7.46 -4.46 -9.78
N ILE A 171 -8.70 -4.40 -10.21
CA ILE A 171 -9.14 -4.89 -11.51
C ILE A 171 -9.95 -3.82 -12.24
N SER A 172 -9.97 -3.89 -13.57
CA SER A 172 -10.87 -3.02 -14.34
C SER A 172 -12.34 -3.42 -14.12
N THR A 173 -13.21 -2.42 -14.06
CA THR A 173 -14.65 -2.61 -13.94
C THR A 173 -15.27 -3.20 -15.21
N HIS A 174 -14.55 -3.14 -16.32
CA HIS A 174 -14.95 -3.58 -17.68
C HIS A 174 -13.92 -4.51 -18.29
N ALA A 175 -14.29 -5.20 -19.36
CA ALA A 175 -13.38 -6.00 -20.15
C ALA A 175 -12.33 -5.10 -20.84
N VAL A 176 -11.08 -5.57 -20.89
CA VAL A 176 -9.99 -4.90 -21.60
C VAL A 176 -9.39 -5.77 -22.67
N GLN A 177 -8.83 -5.13 -23.65
CA GLN A 177 -7.98 -5.74 -24.67
C GLN A 177 -6.67 -4.97 -24.70
N ASN A 178 -5.53 -5.69 -24.76
CA ASN A 178 -4.24 -5.05 -24.92
C ASN A 178 -4.09 -4.54 -26.34
N GLU A 179 -3.49 -3.36 -26.45
CA GLU A 179 -3.11 -2.71 -27.68
C GLU A 179 -1.59 -2.66 -27.78
N TYR A 180 -1.07 -2.42 -28.96
CA TYR A 180 0.36 -2.46 -29.25
C TYR A 180 0.81 -1.15 -29.85
N ASP A 181 1.89 -0.58 -29.31
CA ASP A 181 2.59 0.58 -29.85
C ASP A 181 3.94 0.11 -30.41
N TYR A 182 4.16 0.36 -31.68
CA TYR A 182 5.41 0.09 -32.36
C TYR A 182 6.28 1.35 -32.35
N PHE A 183 7.50 1.23 -31.89
CA PHE A 183 8.42 2.38 -31.81
C PHE A 183 9.76 2.05 -32.48
N THR A 184 10.38 3.10 -33.03
CA THR A 184 11.71 3.07 -33.61
C THR A 184 12.58 4.13 -32.99
N ALA A 185 13.90 3.87 -32.88
CA ALA A 185 14.87 4.89 -32.56
C ALA A 185 15.45 5.46 -33.85
N VAL A 186 15.55 6.79 -33.94
CA VAL A 186 16.17 7.51 -35.03
C VAL A 186 17.60 7.87 -34.58
N ASP A 187 18.59 7.64 -35.45
CA ASP A 187 19.96 8.07 -35.24
C ASP A 187 20.15 9.44 -35.87
N ASP A 188 20.32 10.47 -35.04
CA ASP A 188 20.48 11.87 -35.47
C ASP A 188 21.77 12.14 -36.27
N CYS A 189 22.71 11.18 -36.24
CA CYS A 189 24.00 11.26 -36.94
C CYS A 189 24.09 10.31 -38.14
N GLN A 190 22.99 9.67 -38.51
CA GLN A 190 22.96 8.71 -39.60
C GLN A 190 23.07 9.42 -40.97
N ALA A 191 23.88 8.87 -41.89
CA ALA A 191 23.98 9.35 -43.25
C ALA A 191 22.64 9.17 -44.02
N GLU A 192 22.29 10.14 -44.86
CA GLU A 192 21.00 10.19 -45.58
C GLU A 192 20.66 8.92 -46.41
N ASP A 193 21.64 8.15 -46.76
CA ASP A 193 21.46 6.93 -47.60
C ASP A 193 21.07 5.66 -46.81
N ASN A 194 20.95 5.72 -45.48
CA ASN A 194 20.69 4.53 -44.68
C ASN A 194 19.45 4.70 -43.76
N ALA A 195 18.27 4.52 -44.35
CA ALA A 195 16.96 4.66 -43.69
C ALA A 195 16.62 3.52 -42.67
N GLY A 196 17.61 2.76 -42.22
CA GLY A 196 17.39 1.69 -41.25
C GLY A 196 17.24 2.23 -39.82
N ALA A 197 16.11 1.96 -39.17
CA ALA A 197 15.96 2.21 -37.74
C ALA A 197 16.94 1.35 -36.92
N SER A 198 17.74 1.98 -36.07
CA SER A 198 18.77 1.29 -35.29
C SER A 198 18.17 0.43 -34.14
N HIS A 199 16.92 0.67 -33.77
CA HIS A 199 16.24 -0.12 -32.76
C HIS A 199 14.72 -0.14 -33.03
N LEU A 200 14.16 -1.34 -33.10
CA LEU A 200 12.72 -1.59 -33.26
C LEU A 200 12.18 -2.25 -32.01
N GLY A 201 11.04 -1.82 -31.53
CA GLY A 201 10.41 -2.45 -30.38
C GLY A 201 8.89 -2.28 -30.39
N THR A 202 8.23 -3.09 -29.58
CA THR A 202 6.78 -3.05 -29.38
C THR A 202 6.49 -2.91 -27.88
N VAL A 203 5.59 -2.03 -27.52
CA VAL A 203 5.08 -1.86 -26.15
C VAL A 203 3.60 -2.19 -26.14
N GLU A 204 3.21 -3.07 -25.21
CA GLU A 204 1.80 -3.35 -24.94
C GLU A 204 1.26 -2.37 -23.90
N TYR A 205 0.02 -1.96 -24.10
CA TYR A 205 -0.68 -1.07 -23.17
C TYR A 205 -2.19 -1.37 -23.16
N ASN A 206 -2.90 -0.84 -22.18
CA ASN A 206 -4.36 -0.78 -22.17
C ASN A 206 -4.84 0.46 -21.41
N SER A 207 -6.12 0.81 -21.59
CA SER A 207 -6.81 1.81 -20.77
C SER A 207 -7.86 1.13 -19.91
N SER A 208 -8.11 1.64 -18.70
CA SER A 208 -9.06 1.00 -17.81
C SER A 208 -9.60 1.93 -16.72
N THR A 209 -10.86 1.73 -16.34
CA THR A 209 -11.41 2.21 -15.09
C THR A 209 -11.20 1.11 -14.04
N LEU A 210 -10.31 1.35 -13.10
CA LEU A 210 -9.94 0.39 -12.05
C LEU A 210 -10.84 0.55 -10.83
N TYR A 211 -11.29 -0.58 -10.27
CA TYR A 211 -11.76 -0.66 -8.90
C TYR A 211 -10.61 -1.06 -7.99
N ARG A 212 -10.37 -0.24 -6.96
CA ARG A 212 -9.31 -0.43 -5.95
C ARG A 212 -9.99 -0.60 -4.60
N TYR A 213 -9.56 -1.60 -3.84
CA TYR A 213 -10.05 -1.87 -2.50
C TYR A 213 -8.91 -2.07 -1.53
N ALA A 214 -9.07 -1.53 -0.34
CA ALA A 214 -8.23 -1.83 0.81
C ALA A 214 -9.07 -1.75 2.09
N THR A 215 -8.64 -2.50 3.11
CA THR A 215 -9.21 -2.41 4.46
C THR A 215 -8.12 -2.29 5.50
N VAL A 216 -8.40 -1.58 6.59
CA VAL A 216 -7.53 -1.46 7.75
C VAL A 216 -8.29 -1.95 8.99
N ASN A 217 -7.74 -2.94 9.69
CA ASN A 217 -8.18 -3.33 11.02
C ASN A 217 -7.63 -2.33 12.05
N VAL A 218 -8.48 -1.41 12.48
CA VAL A 218 -8.09 -0.30 13.37
C VAL A 218 -7.73 -0.81 14.77
N MET A 219 -8.42 -1.85 15.25
CA MET A 219 -8.13 -2.41 16.58
C MET A 219 -6.76 -3.09 16.62
N GLU A 220 -6.40 -3.83 15.57
CA GLU A 220 -5.06 -4.41 15.42
C GLU A 220 -3.98 -3.33 15.35
N LEU A 221 -4.23 -2.30 14.55
CA LEU A 221 -3.32 -1.17 14.40
C LEU A 221 -3.12 -0.41 15.72
N ALA A 222 -4.20 -0.19 16.48
CA ALA A 222 -4.15 0.46 17.78
C ALA A 222 -3.40 -0.39 18.83
N GLY A 223 -3.52 -1.71 18.76
CA GLY A 223 -2.76 -2.63 19.59
C GLY A 223 -1.25 -2.57 19.35
N GLN A 224 -0.83 -2.29 18.12
CA GLN A 224 0.59 -2.18 17.73
C GLN A 224 1.19 -0.79 17.94
N LEU A 225 0.42 0.29 17.71
CA LEU A 225 0.91 1.68 17.69
C LEU A 225 0.35 2.56 18.80
N GLY A 226 -0.69 2.12 19.49
CA GLY A 226 -1.50 2.97 20.38
C GLY A 226 -2.59 3.74 19.62
N ALA A 227 -3.64 4.15 20.33
CA ALA A 227 -4.86 4.70 19.75
C ALA A 227 -4.62 6.00 18.95
N ALA A 228 -3.82 6.93 19.47
CA ALA A 228 -3.55 8.22 18.82
C ALA A 228 -2.83 8.02 17.48
N GLN A 229 -1.74 7.25 17.49
CA GLN A 229 -0.93 6.99 16.30
C GLN A 229 -1.67 6.11 15.28
N ALA A 230 -2.57 5.23 15.73
CA ALA A 230 -3.42 4.44 14.84
C ALA A 230 -4.35 5.32 14.01
N ALA A 231 -5.00 6.34 14.60
CA ALA A 231 -5.87 7.26 13.88
C ALA A 231 -5.08 8.07 12.82
N GLU A 232 -3.92 8.61 13.18
CA GLU A 232 -3.02 9.30 12.26
C GLU A 232 -2.53 8.38 11.13
N THR A 233 -2.24 7.12 11.46
CA THR A 233 -1.81 6.11 10.47
C THR A 233 -2.93 5.75 9.49
N VAL A 234 -4.18 5.65 9.94
CA VAL A 234 -5.34 5.42 9.04
C VAL A 234 -5.50 6.60 8.07
N ARG A 235 -5.36 7.83 8.55
CA ARG A 235 -5.38 9.02 7.71
C ARG A 235 -4.26 9.00 6.65
N ALA A 236 -3.03 8.76 7.08
CA ALA A 236 -1.87 8.66 6.19
C ALA A 236 -2.01 7.53 5.16
N PHE A 237 -2.55 6.37 5.60
CA PHE A 237 -2.88 5.26 4.70
C PHE A 237 -3.89 5.70 3.63
N GLY A 238 -4.99 6.35 4.03
CA GLY A 238 -6.00 6.86 3.12
C GLY A 238 -5.41 7.85 2.11
N GLU A 239 -4.62 8.82 2.57
CA GLU A 239 -3.94 9.80 1.71
C GLU A 239 -3.04 9.12 0.68
N ALA A 240 -2.17 8.21 1.12
CA ALA A 240 -1.29 7.47 0.22
C ALA A 240 -2.08 6.55 -0.72
N PHE A 241 -3.15 5.90 -0.26
CA PHE A 241 -3.97 5.05 -1.11
C PHE A 241 -4.76 5.84 -2.15
N LEU A 242 -5.16 7.08 -1.88
CA LEU A 242 -5.82 7.96 -2.85
C LEU A 242 -4.85 8.48 -3.92
N PHE A 243 -3.69 8.99 -3.49
CA PHE A 243 -2.86 9.85 -4.32
C PHE A 243 -1.60 9.20 -4.86
N SER A 244 -1.21 8.01 -4.38
CA SER A 244 -0.08 7.29 -4.98
C SER A 244 -0.50 6.39 -6.14
N MET A 245 0.41 6.21 -7.10
CA MET A 245 0.25 5.27 -8.21
C MET A 245 1.56 4.52 -8.47
N PRO A 246 1.50 3.25 -8.92
CA PRO A 246 2.67 2.59 -9.47
C PRO A 246 3.22 3.35 -10.68
N THR A 247 4.55 3.41 -10.79
CA THR A 247 5.26 4.25 -11.78
C THR A 247 5.63 3.51 -13.07
N GLY A 248 5.04 2.34 -13.32
CA GLY A 248 5.34 1.55 -14.51
C GLY A 248 5.10 2.35 -15.80
N LYS A 249 6.13 2.46 -16.65
CA LYS A 249 6.10 3.18 -17.93
C LYS A 249 5.58 4.64 -17.83
N GLN A 250 5.66 5.25 -16.66
CA GLN A 250 5.14 6.60 -16.41
C GLN A 250 5.75 7.65 -17.35
N ASN A 251 7.06 7.57 -17.63
CA ASN A 251 7.72 8.51 -18.54
C ASN A 251 7.26 8.38 -19.98
N THR A 252 6.80 7.19 -20.40
CA THR A 252 6.29 6.95 -21.75
C THR A 252 4.85 7.44 -21.91
N PHE A 253 4.00 7.20 -20.90
CA PHE A 253 2.54 7.38 -21.02
C PHE A 253 1.99 8.59 -20.24
N ALA A 254 2.76 9.20 -19.34
CA ALA A 254 2.31 10.29 -18.44
C ALA A 254 0.96 10.00 -17.77
N ASN A 255 0.77 8.76 -17.32
CA ASN A 255 -0.51 8.13 -16.99
C ASN A 255 -0.97 8.35 -15.55
N ARG A 256 -0.41 9.32 -14.83
CA ARG A 256 -0.83 9.63 -13.46
C ARG A 256 -2.16 10.37 -13.46
N THR A 257 -3.19 9.73 -12.93
CA THR A 257 -4.54 10.30 -12.77
C THR A 257 -4.92 10.36 -11.30
N LEU A 258 -5.98 11.11 -11.00
CA LEU A 258 -6.65 11.11 -9.71
C LEU A 258 -7.87 10.17 -9.74
N PRO A 259 -8.39 9.74 -8.57
CA PRO A 259 -9.64 8.99 -8.50
C PRO A 259 -10.83 9.72 -9.13
N ASP A 260 -11.70 8.98 -9.82
CA ASP A 260 -12.99 9.47 -10.32
C ASP A 260 -14.04 9.58 -9.20
N ALA A 261 -13.96 8.67 -8.23
CA ALA A 261 -14.79 8.67 -7.04
C ALA A 261 -14.15 7.80 -5.95
N VAL A 262 -14.40 8.18 -4.70
CA VAL A 262 -13.94 7.48 -3.50
C VAL A 262 -15.12 7.27 -2.58
N TYR A 263 -15.22 6.08 -2.01
CA TYR A 263 -16.14 5.73 -0.93
C TYR A 263 -15.36 5.10 0.21
N VAL A 264 -15.47 5.67 1.41
CA VAL A 264 -14.79 5.17 2.60
C VAL A 264 -15.83 4.87 3.67
N THR A 265 -15.69 3.74 4.36
CA THR A 265 -16.59 3.35 5.44
C THR A 265 -15.85 3.03 6.72
N LEU A 266 -16.42 3.44 7.86
CA LEU A 266 -16.05 2.97 9.18
C LEU A 266 -17.06 1.89 9.60
N ARG A 267 -16.58 0.70 9.94
CA ARG A 267 -17.41 -0.48 10.19
C ARG A 267 -17.05 -1.14 11.52
N GLU A 268 -18.09 -1.61 12.23
CA GLU A 268 -17.95 -2.29 13.52
C GLU A 268 -18.23 -3.80 13.43
N ASP A 269 -18.65 -4.28 12.26
CA ASP A 269 -18.95 -5.69 11.97
C ASP A 269 -17.76 -6.43 11.33
N GLN A 270 -17.55 -6.23 10.04
CA GLN A 270 -16.50 -6.87 9.24
C GLN A 270 -16.16 -6.03 8.01
N PRO A 271 -14.96 -6.20 7.42
CA PRO A 271 -14.64 -5.55 6.15
C PRO A 271 -15.50 -6.12 5.01
N VAL A 272 -15.93 -5.26 4.10
CA VAL A 272 -16.79 -5.64 2.97
C VAL A 272 -16.16 -5.19 1.65
N ASN A 273 -15.60 -6.14 0.91
CA ASN A 273 -15.08 -5.86 -0.43
C ASN A 273 -16.23 -5.84 -1.46
N LEU A 274 -16.48 -4.68 -2.06
CA LEU A 274 -17.55 -4.49 -3.05
C LEU A 274 -17.15 -4.88 -4.49
N CYS A 275 -16.09 -5.68 -4.68
CA CYS A 275 -15.63 -6.12 -5.99
C CYS A 275 -16.72 -6.86 -6.79
N GLY A 276 -17.65 -7.51 -6.09
CA GLY A 276 -18.80 -8.19 -6.71
C GLY A 276 -19.68 -7.28 -7.58
N ALA A 277 -19.67 -5.97 -7.35
CA ALA A 277 -20.30 -5.00 -8.24
C ALA A 277 -19.85 -5.09 -9.70
N PHE A 278 -18.66 -5.65 -9.91
CA PHE A 278 -18.00 -5.74 -11.21
C PHE A 278 -17.78 -7.18 -11.69
N GLU A 279 -18.40 -8.17 -11.02
CA GLU A 279 -18.38 -9.56 -11.53
C GLU A 279 -18.95 -9.58 -12.94
N ARG A 280 -20.12 -8.97 -13.16
CA ARG A 280 -20.57 -8.62 -14.51
C ARG A 280 -19.82 -7.37 -14.98
N ALA A 281 -19.03 -7.52 -16.06
CA ALA A 281 -18.31 -6.41 -16.65
C ALA A 281 -19.23 -5.26 -17.06
N VAL A 282 -18.84 -4.03 -16.73
CA VAL A 282 -19.53 -2.83 -17.23
C VAL A 282 -19.48 -2.84 -18.76
N PRO A 283 -20.62 -2.75 -19.46
CA PRO A 283 -20.65 -2.84 -20.91
C PRO A 283 -19.97 -1.64 -21.57
N ARG A 284 -19.46 -1.86 -22.79
CA ARG A 284 -18.87 -0.78 -23.60
C ARG A 284 -19.92 0.28 -23.93
N SER A 285 -19.54 1.53 -23.75
CA SER A 285 -20.40 2.69 -23.99
C SER A 285 -19.61 3.82 -24.61
N ALA A 286 -20.24 4.59 -25.50
CA ALA A 286 -19.68 5.83 -26.03
C ALA A 286 -19.48 6.92 -24.95
N GLN A 287 -20.13 6.77 -23.78
CA GLN A 287 -20.02 7.68 -22.64
C GLN A 287 -18.90 7.26 -21.65
N GLY A 288 -18.11 6.24 -21.98
CA GLY A 288 -17.05 5.68 -21.12
C GLY A 288 -17.57 4.76 -20.03
N TYR A 289 -16.70 4.46 -19.06
CA TYR A 289 -16.95 3.46 -18.01
C TYR A 289 -17.08 4.04 -16.59
N ALA A 290 -16.63 5.28 -16.35
CA ALA A 290 -16.61 5.85 -15.00
C ALA A 290 -18.01 6.01 -14.41
N ALA A 291 -18.95 6.63 -15.13
CA ALA A 291 -20.31 6.86 -14.62
C ALA A 291 -21.09 5.56 -14.36
N PRO A 292 -21.15 4.57 -15.28
CA PRO A 292 -21.82 3.31 -15.01
C PRO A 292 -21.11 2.47 -13.92
N SER A 293 -19.80 2.61 -13.74
CA SER A 293 -19.06 1.95 -12.65
C SER A 293 -19.46 2.52 -11.28
N LYS A 294 -19.63 3.84 -11.17
CA LYS A 294 -20.11 4.49 -9.93
C LYS A 294 -21.52 4.00 -9.58
N ALA A 295 -22.41 3.95 -10.56
CA ALA A 295 -23.78 3.46 -10.36
C ALA A 295 -23.80 1.99 -9.90
N ALA A 296 -23.02 1.12 -10.55
CA ALA A 296 -22.90 -0.29 -10.17
C ALA A 296 -22.35 -0.47 -8.75
N LEU A 297 -21.32 0.30 -8.36
CA LEU A 297 -20.76 0.28 -7.02
C LEU A 297 -21.78 0.69 -5.97
N ALA A 298 -22.49 1.81 -6.21
CA ALA A 298 -23.49 2.32 -5.27
C ALA A 298 -24.66 1.33 -5.08
N GLN A 299 -25.19 0.79 -6.17
CA GLN A 299 -26.28 -0.18 -6.13
C GLN A 299 -25.86 -1.46 -5.39
N TYR A 300 -24.67 -1.98 -5.67
CA TYR A 300 -24.17 -3.18 -5.02
C TYR A 300 -23.91 -2.97 -3.52
N ALA A 301 -23.38 -1.81 -3.13
CA ALA A 301 -23.18 -1.46 -1.72
C ALA A 301 -24.52 -1.47 -0.96
N GLN A 302 -25.56 -0.82 -1.49
CA GLN A 302 -26.89 -0.81 -0.88
C GLN A 302 -27.46 -2.22 -0.74
N GLN A 303 -27.29 -3.07 -1.77
CA GLN A 303 -27.73 -4.46 -1.73
C GLN A 303 -27.02 -5.27 -0.65
N MET A 304 -25.69 -5.12 -0.52
CA MET A 304 -24.93 -5.83 0.50
C MET A 304 -25.33 -5.42 1.91
N TYR A 305 -25.51 -4.12 2.15
CA TYR A 305 -25.90 -3.59 3.46
C TYR A 305 -27.35 -3.88 3.84
N SER A 306 -28.23 -4.11 2.86
CA SER A 306 -29.61 -4.53 3.14
C SER A 306 -29.78 -6.03 3.35
N SER A 307 -28.79 -6.87 2.95
CA SER A 307 -28.99 -8.32 2.88
C SER A 307 -27.98 -9.14 3.69
N PHE A 308 -26.71 -8.72 3.80
CA PHE A 308 -25.63 -9.56 4.34
C PHE A 308 -24.74 -8.88 5.37
N ALA A 309 -24.64 -7.57 5.36
CA ALA A 309 -23.79 -6.81 6.26
C ALA A 309 -24.58 -5.67 6.88
N GLU A 310 -24.19 -5.21 8.06
CA GLU A 310 -24.77 -4.02 8.65
C GLU A 310 -24.41 -2.76 7.84
N ALA A 311 -25.23 -1.71 7.97
CA ALA A 311 -24.84 -0.41 7.44
C ALA A 311 -23.55 0.08 8.13
N PRO A 312 -22.63 0.75 7.42
CA PRO A 312 -21.45 1.34 8.05
C PRO A 312 -21.83 2.31 9.17
N ALA A 313 -21.06 2.32 10.26
CA ALA A 313 -21.23 3.30 11.34
C ALA A 313 -21.04 4.74 10.83
N GLN A 314 -20.11 4.93 9.90
CA GLN A 314 -19.94 6.18 9.16
C GLN A 314 -19.53 5.90 7.71
N SER A 315 -19.94 6.81 6.82
CA SER A 315 -19.67 6.75 5.38
C SER A 315 -19.20 8.11 4.88
N PHE A 316 -18.23 8.10 3.96
CA PHE A 316 -17.64 9.29 3.36
C PHE A 316 -17.52 9.10 1.86
N THR A 317 -17.80 10.13 1.07
CA THR A 317 -17.59 10.11 -0.38
C THR A 317 -16.79 11.31 -0.85
N VAL A 318 -15.99 11.10 -1.91
CA VAL A 318 -15.26 12.16 -2.64
C VAL A 318 -15.51 11.98 -4.14
N GLY A 319 -15.69 13.09 -4.84
CA GLY A 319 -16.11 13.08 -6.23
C GLY A 319 -17.63 12.98 -6.37
N SER A 320 -18.12 12.92 -7.60
CA SER A 320 -19.55 12.85 -7.93
C SER A 320 -20.01 11.43 -8.28
N GLY A 321 -21.29 11.15 -8.08
CA GLY A 321 -21.96 9.92 -8.53
C GLY A 321 -22.04 8.82 -7.47
N LEU A 322 -21.68 9.12 -6.22
CA LEU A 322 -21.83 8.24 -5.05
C LEU A 322 -22.61 8.92 -3.91
N GLU A 323 -23.30 10.04 -4.19
CA GLU A 323 -23.99 10.85 -3.18
C GLU A 323 -25.13 10.10 -2.48
N VAL A 324 -25.65 9.04 -3.11
CA VAL A 324 -26.64 8.14 -2.51
C VAL A 324 -26.09 7.34 -1.31
N LEU A 325 -24.78 7.20 -1.20
CA LEU A 325 -24.10 6.49 -0.09
C LEU A 325 -23.70 7.44 1.05
N ALA A 326 -23.26 8.65 0.74
CA ALA A 326 -22.94 9.72 1.68
C ALA A 326 -22.79 11.05 0.94
N PRO A 327 -22.95 12.22 1.60
CA PRO A 327 -22.70 13.52 0.99
C PRO A 327 -21.25 13.64 0.48
N ALA A 328 -21.09 14.17 -0.73
CA ALA A 328 -19.77 14.38 -1.31
C ALA A 328 -19.00 15.52 -0.61
N GLN A 329 -17.71 15.32 -0.43
CA GLN A 329 -16.80 16.29 0.18
C GLN A 329 -15.44 16.32 -0.53
N THR A 330 -14.55 17.22 -0.12
CA THR A 330 -13.18 17.21 -0.63
C THR A 330 -12.37 16.08 0.00
N ALA A 331 -11.34 15.59 -0.70
CA ALA A 331 -10.47 14.53 -0.18
C ALA A 331 -9.82 14.92 1.17
N LYS A 332 -9.41 16.20 1.33
CA LYS A 332 -8.86 16.68 2.60
C LYS A 332 -9.90 16.61 3.71
N ALA A 333 -11.09 17.13 3.50
CA ALA A 333 -12.16 17.10 4.51
C ALA A 333 -12.53 15.67 4.90
N MET A 334 -12.58 14.75 3.92
CA MET A 334 -12.83 13.33 4.16
C MET A 334 -11.73 12.70 5.03
N LEU A 335 -10.45 12.95 4.73
CA LEU A 335 -9.33 12.41 5.52
C LEU A 335 -9.33 12.94 6.95
N ASP A 336 -9.59 14.24 7.13
CA ASP A 336 -9.67 14.88 8.46
C ASP A 336 -10.87 14.34 9.26
N ALA A 337 -12.02 14.14 8.61
CA ALA A 337 -13.22 13.55 9.23
C ALA A 337 -13.01 12.07 9.58
N LEU A 338 -12.34 11.31 8.71
CA LEU A 338 -12.01 9.90 8.96
C LEU A 338 -11.08 9.74 10.16
N GLU A 339 -10.01 10.54 10.25
CA GLU A 339 -9.10 10.51 11.40
C GLU A 339 -9.85 10.79 12.70
N LYS A 340 -10.70 11.83 12.70
CA LYS A 340 -11.53 12.17 13.86
C LYS A 340 -12.47 11.02 14.23
N ALA A 341 -13.16 10.43 13.27
CA ALA A 341 -14.09 9.32 13.50
C ALA A 341 -13.39 8.09 14.10
N VAL A 342 -12.19 7.75 13.60
CA VAL A 342 -11.37 6.66 14.14
C VAL A 342 -10.92 6.97 15.56
N ARG A 343 -10.46 8.19 15.83
CA ARG A 343 -10.04 8.65 17.17
C ARG A 343 -11.18 8.59 18.18
N ASP A 344 -12.35 9.09 17.81
CA ASP A 344 -13.56 9.07 18.64
C ASP A 344 -14.00 7.62 18.96
N ALA A 345 -13.99 6.74 17.95
CA ALA A 345 -14.35 5.34 18.12
C ALA A 345 -13.37 4.57 19.02
N LEU A 346 -12.07 4.85 18.92
CA LEU A 346 -11.06 4.26 19.82
C LEU A 346 -11.21 4.75 21.25
N ALA A 347 -11.43 6.05 21.47
CA ALA A 347 -11.67 6.61 22.81
C ALA A 347 -12.92 6.03 23.47
N GLY A 348 -14.02 5.86 22.75
CA GLY A 348 -15.22 5.19 23.24
C GLY A 348 -15.03 3.71 23.59
N ASN A 349 -13.97 3.10 23.07
CA ASN A 349 -13.62 1.71 23.33
C ASN A 349 -12.74 1.48 24.56
N GLU A 350 -12.02 2.52 25.04
CA GLU A 350 -11.21 2.46 26.27
C GLU A 350 -12.04 2.60 27.56
N VAL A 351 -13.24 3.17 27.48
CA VAL A 351 -14.13 3.48 28.63
C VAL A 351 -15.12 2.35 28.94
N GLY A 352 -15.13 1.29 28.19
CA GLY A 352 -16.00 0.09 28.35
C GLY A 352 -15.17 -1.17 28.49
#